data_eb7e68ef96f5e447eb7bc200f43c48f3
#
_entry.id   eb7e68ef96f5e447eb7bc200f43c48f3
#
_cell.length_a   1.000
_cell.length_b   1.000
_cell.length_c   1.000
_cell.angle_alpha   90.00
_cell.angle_beta   90.00
_cell.angle_gamma   90.00
#
_symmetry.space_group_name_H-M   'P 1'
#
loop_
_entity.id
_entity.type
_entity.pdbx_description
1 polymer ?
#
loop_
_entity_poly.entity_id
_entity_poly.type
_entity_poly.pdbx_seq_one_letter_code
_entity_poly.pdbx_strand_id
1 'polypeptide(L)'
;MFLVIGGLSMMSHHYTLGNIKSRTVGDGQHGTARWSTDKEIKQTYAHVPFKVREWRSGQNLPTEQGLILGCKGKTQELTALVDSDDIHCLMIGASGIGKTAFFLYPNLEYACASGMSWLALDSKGDLARNYGTIAKNCYGYNVSVIDLRNPTRSDGNNLLTLVNRYMDITRKDPKNLAARAKAEKYAKILAKTIVNPDGDDSNRGQNAFFYDAAEGLLTSVILMLAEFLPPDEEHPQERRHIVSVFKLVQDLLEPSKVKGKSHFQLLMGKLPPDHKARWFAGAALNSAEQAMASVMSTVLSRLNAFLDSELEQVLCFDSAIDAEKFASEKSAIFLILPEEDTTKNFMAGLMIQNLSRELFAVADENGGKLQNRVVLYCDEFGTMPPFDVLPLFSAGRSRRLTLVPIIQSLAQLEKNYGREGSEIIQDNCQDTIFGGFAPNSQTAEVLSKALGNRTVLSGSVSRGKNDPSQSLQMMERPLLTPDELKSIPKGNFIVQKTGQHPMRTRLRLFLEWGITFEEPYIVPERVDRAVAYANREDLERNLPQSSKAENADMRGAYAVSGRGGIAHEPVDKPRRRGGKQMKTYGEEDL
;
A
#
# COMPACT_ATOMS: atom_id res chain seq x y z
N MET A 1 -59.10 37.76 -27.43
CA MET A 1 -58.24 37.03 -28.33
C MET A 1 -56.74 37.43 -28.21
N PHE A 2 -56.38 38.71 -28.25
CA PHE A 2 -54.99 39.18 -28.13
C PHE A 2 -54.31 38.84 -26.79
N LEU A 3 -55.00 38.85 -25.65
CA LEU A 3 -54.45 38.49 -24.33
C LEU A 3 -54.14 36.99 -24.23
N VAL A 4 -54.90 36.11 -24.85
CA VAL A 4 -54.68 34.67 -24.85
C VAL A 4 -53.51 34.31 -25.74
N ILE A 5 -53.36 34.95 -26.89
CA ILE A 5 -52.23 34.75 -27.81
C ILE A 5 -50.93 35.27 -27.17
N GLY A 6 -50.99 36.42 -26.49
CA GLY A 6 -49.85 36.98 -25.76
C GLY A 6 -49.42 36.09 -24.56
N GLY A 7 -50.40 35.53 -23.83
CA GLY A 7 -50.15 34.59 -22.73
C GLY A 7 -49.53 33.27 -23.21
N LEU A 8 -50.05 32.70 -24.30
CA LEU A 8 -49.50 31.49 -24.91
C LEU A 8 -48.09 31.71 -25.49
N SER A 9 -47.85 32.87 -26.09
CA SER A 9 -46.51 33.24 -26.56
C SER A 9 -45.53 33.42 -25.41
N MET A 10 -45.95 34.05 -24.32
CA MET A 10 -45.14 34.21 -23.10
C MET A 10 -44.83 32.88 -22.42
N MET A 11 -45.82 31.98 -22.29
CA MET A 11 -45.66 30.64 -21.75
C MET A 11 -44.74 29.79 -22.63
N SER A 12 -44.91 29.82 -23.96
CA SER A 12 -44.04 29.13 -24.89
C SER A 12 -42.61 29.66 -24.82
N HIS A 13 -42.45 30.95 -24.66
CA HIS A 13 -41.14 31.60 -24.56
C HIS A 13 -40.44 31.26 -23.22
N HIS A 14 -41.18 31.28 -22.13
CA HIS A 14 -40.64 30.90 -20.80
C HIS A 14 -40.30 29.39 -20.73
N TYR A 15 -41.12 28.54 -21.33
CA TYR A 15 -40.88 27.11 -21.45
C TYR A 15 -39.63 26.82 -22.29
N THR A 16 -39.45 27.49 -23.40
CA THR A 16 -38.28 27.33 -24.28
C THR A 16 -37.00 27.79 -23.59
N LEU A 17 -37.01 28.95 -22.95
CA LEU A 17 -35.85 29.47 -22.21
C LEU A 17 -35.50 28.65 -20.99
N GLY A 18 -36.48 28.13 -20.26
CA GLY A 18 -36.25 27.28 -19.08
C GLY A 18 -35.62 25.93 -19.43
N ASN A 19 -35.92 25.39 -20.59
CA ASN A 19 -35.46 24.06 -21.01
C ASN A 19 -34.16 24.04 -21.83
N ILE A 20 -33.71 25.20 -22.36
CA ILE A 20 -32.51 25.28 -23.21
C ILE A 20 -31.27 24.76 -22.52
N LYS A 21 -31.09 25.09 -21.23
CA LYS A 21 -29.87 24.69 -20.47
C LYS A 21 -29.73 23.20 -20.22
N SER A 22 -30.80 22.43 -20.25
CA SER A 22 -30.79 21.01 -19.83
C SER A 22 -30.96 20.02 -20.97
N ARG A 23 -31.40 20.50 -22.16
CA ARG A 23 -31.72 19.61 -23.26
C ARG A 23 -30.49 19.30 -24.11
N THR A 24 -30.10 18.03 -24.13
CA THR A 24 -29.12 17.50 -25.09
C THR A 24 -29.79 17.44 -26.47
N VAL A 25 -29.09 17.88 -27.49
CA VAL A 25 -29.60 17.92 -28.86
C VAL A 25 -28.53 17.52 -29.88
N GLY A 26 -28.97 17.06 -31.05
CA GLY A 26 -28.12 16.60 -32.15
C GLY A 26 -27.41 15.27 -31.82
N ASP A 27 -26.55 14.84 -32.72
CA ASP A 27 -25.82 13.56 -32.66
C ASP A 27 -24.48 13.67 -31.87
N GLY A 28 -24.39 14.65 -30.96
CA GLY A 28 -23.19 14.82 -30.12
C GLY A 28 -22.04 15.56 -30.84
N GLN A 29 -22.32 16.46 -31.76
CA GLN A 29 -21.30 17.21 -32.52
C GLN A 29 -20.29 17.96 -31.65
N HIS A 30 -20.69 18.39 -30.45
CA HIS A 30 -19.87 19.13 -29.49
C HIS A 30 -19.63 18.33 -28.18
N GLY A 31 -19.86 17.00 -28.21
CA GLY A 31 -19.66 16.12 -27.10
C GLY A 31 -20.85 15.23 -26.79
N THR A 32 -20.55 14.01 -26.30
CA THR A 32 -21.53 12.92 -26.05
C THR A 32 -21.67 12.56 -24.58
N ALA A 33 -21.06 13.33 -23.69
CA ALA A 33 -21.11 13.04 -22.27
C ALA A 33 -22.55 13.02 -21.74
N ARG A 34 -22.88 11.99 -21.00
CA ARG A 34 -24.20 11.79 -20.38
C ARG A 34 -24.09 11.02 -19.06
N TRP A 35 -25.16 11.04 -18.32
CA TRP A 35 -25.28 10.22 -17.11
C TRP A 35 -25.58 8.76 -17.44
N SER A 36 -25.13 7.86 -16.58
CA SER A 36 -25.55 6.46 -16.61
C SER A 36 -27.07 6.34 -16.49
N THR A 37 -27.63 5.44 -17.26
CA THR A 37 -29.04 5.05 -17.15
C THR A 37 -29.21 4.04 -16.01
N ASP A 38 -30.45 3.89 -15.49
CA ASP A 38 -30.76 2.87 -14.50
C ASP A 38 -30.45 1.45 -14.95
N LYS A 39 -30.52 1.17 -16.26
CA LYS A 39 -30.16 -0.14 -16.83
C LYS A 39 -28.64 -0.37 -16.73
N GLU A 40 -27.84 0.61 -17.09
CA GLU A 40 -26.38 0.55 -17.00
C GLU A 40 -25.94 0.40 -15.54
N ILE A 41 -26.51 1.17 -14.62
CA ILE A 41 -26.25 1.05 -13.17
C ILE A 41 -26.56 -0.36 -12.66
N LYS A 42 -27.68 -0.97 -13.10
CA LYS A 42 -28.04 -2.34 -12.73
C LYS A 42 -27.09 -3.40 -13.29
N GLN A 43 -26.47 -3.15 -14.42
CA GLN A 43 -25.51 -4.06 -15.03
C GLN A 43 -24.12 -3.93 -14.45
N THR A 44 -23.75 -2.72 -13.99
CA THR A 44 -22.41 -2.41 -13.49
C THR A 44 -22.23 -2.76 -12.02
N TYR A 45 -23.24 -2.53 -11.19
CA TYR A 45 -23.13 -2.67 -9.73
C TYR A 45 -24.03 -3.77 -9.21
N ALA A 46 -23.54 -4.56 -8.28
CA ALA A 46 -24.35 -5.48 -7.50
C ALA A 46 -25.30 -4.69 -6.58
N HIS A 47 -26.55 -5.11 -6.54
CA HIS A 47 -27.61 -4.48 -5.74
C HIS A 47 -27.81 -5.28 -4.45
N VAL A 48 -27.23 -4.85 -3.36
CA VAL A 48 -27.25 -5.57 -2.08
C VAL A 48 -28.16 -4.88 -1.06
N PRO A 49 -29.27 -5.50 -0.61
CA PRO A 49 -30.08 -4.97 0.49
C PRO A 49 -29.21 -4.80 1.73
N PHE A 50 -29.17 -3.60 2.31
CA PHE A 50 -28.31 -3.28 3.45
C PHE A 50 -29.04 -3.52 4.77
N LYS A 51 -28.66 -4.58 5.49
CA LYS A 51 -29.41 -5.11 6.63
C LYS A 51 -28.52 -5.30 7.86
N VAL A 52 -28.07 -4.22 8.47
CA VAL A 52 -27.11 -4.22 9.60
C VAL A 52 -27.51 -5.15 10.73
N ARG A 53 -28.78 -5.12 11.17
CA ARG A 53 -29.25 -5.95 12.31
C ARG A 53 -29.16 -7.44 12.00
N GLU A 54 -29.53 -7.86 10.78
CA GLU A 54 -29.43 -9.23 10.35
C GLU A 54 -27.95 -9.66 10.24
N TRP A 55 -27.12 -8.82 9.63
CA TRP A 55 -25.69 -9.08 9.45
C TRP A 55 -24.95 -9.24 10.78
N ARG A 56 -25.19 -8.34 11.74
CA ARG A 56 -24.57 -8.41 13.07
C ARG A 56 -25.03 -9.61 13.90
N SER A 57 -26.17 -10.21 13.56
CA SER A 57 -26.62 -11.48 14.14
C SER A 57 -26.17 -12.71 13.33
N GLY A 58 -25.33 -12.54 12.32
CA GLY A 58 -24.82 -13.60 11.46
C GLY A 58 -25.82 -14.11 10.42
N GLN A 59 -26.92 -13.37 10.16
CA GLN A 59 -27.97 -13.78 9.23
C GLN A 59 -27.86 -13.01 7.91
N ASN A 60 -28.18 -13.67 6.80
CA ASN A 60 -28.28 -13.07 5.47
C ASN A 60 -27.04 -12.22 5.07
N LEU A 61 -25.85 -12.69 5.44
CA LEU A 61 -24.58 -12.01 5.11
C LEU A 61 -24.41 -11.90 3.59
N PRO A 62 -23.92 -10.75 3.08
CA PRO A 62 -23.66 -10.58 1.67
C PRO A 62 -22.53 -11.49 1.20
N THR A 63 -22.69 -12.08 0.03
CA THR A 63 -21.66 -12.93 -0.62
C THR A 63 -20.72 -12.14 -1.52
N GLU A 64 -21.22 -11.02 -2.04
CA GLU A 64 -20.44 -10.15 -2.93
C GLU A 64 -19.46 -9.29 -2.14
N GLN A 65 -18.17 -9.46 -2.41
CA GLN A 65 -17.11 -8.62 -1.84
C GLN A 65 -16.83 -7.44 -2.76
N GLY A 66 -16.80 -6.22 -2.22
CA GLY A 66 -16.56 -5.02 -3.02
C GLY A 66 -16.75 -3.72 -2.25
N LEU A 67 -16.82 -2.60 -2.97
CA LEU A 67 -16.97 -1.27 -2.42
C LEU A 67 -18.37 -0.71 -2.66
N ILE A 68 -18.96 -0.10 -1.65
CA ILE A 68 -20.21 0.66 -1.80
C ILE A 68 -19.87 2.01 -2.42
N LEU A 69 -20.35 2.22 -3.63
CA LEU A 69 -20.19 3.48 -4.37
C LEU A 69 -21.48 4.28 -4.47
N GLY A 70 -22.61 3.67 -4.13
CA GLY A 70 -23.90 4.33 -4.18
C GLY A 70 -24.97 3.62 -3.39
N CYS A 71 -26.16 4.20 -3.34
CA CYS A 71 -27.33 3.52 -2.79
C CYS A 71 -28.64 3.97 -3.46
N LYS A 72 -29.63 3.09 -3.35
CA LYS A 72 -31.03 3.34 -3.75
C LYS A 72 -31.96 3.02 -2.58
N GLY A 73 -33.17 3.53 -2.64
CA GLY A 73 -34.18 3.27 -1.62
C GLY A 73 -34.37 4.40 -0.62
N LYS A 74 -35.28 4.18 0.33
CA LYS A 74 -35.59 5.09 1.43
C LYS A 74 -34.91 4.60 2.72
N THR A 75 -34.80 5.47 3.70
CA THR A 75 -34.32 5.09 5.06
C THR A 75 -35.07 3.85 5.54
N GLN A 76 -34.36 2.85 6.06
CA GLN A 76 -34.79 1.51 6.46
C GLN A 76 -34.92 0.44 5.34
N GLU A 77 -34.92 0.82 4.07
CA GLU A 77 -34.94 -0.11 2.92
C GLU A 77 -33.86 0.30 1.91
N LEU A 78 -32.63 0.51 2.39
CA LEU A 78 -31.53 0.90 1.54
C LEU A 78 -30.95 -0.34 0.83
N THR A 79 -30.68 -0.15 -0.44
CA THR A 79 -29.93 -1.10 -1.28
C THR A 79 -28.61 -0.44 -1.64
N ALA A 80 -27.52 -1.06 -1.24
CA ALA A 80 -26.17 -0.65 -1.62
C ALA A 80 -25.89 -0.99 -3.09
N LEU A 81 -25.25 -0.08 -3.78
CA LEU A 81 -24.67 -0.30 -5.11
C LEU A 81 -23.20 -0.63 -4.89
N VAL A 82 -22.87 -1.90 -5.07
CA VAL A 82 -21.54 -2.45 -4.74
C VAL A 82 -20.79 -2.72 -6.04
N ASP A 83 -19.59 -2.17 -6.15
CA ASP A 83 -18.65 -2.58 -7.17
C ASP A 83 -17.86 -3.80 -6.67
N SER A 84 -18.07 -4.95 -7.31
CA SER A 84 -17.43 -6.21 -6.96
C SER A 84 -16.20 -6.55 -7.80
N ASP A 85 -15.82 -5.69 -8.73
CA ASP A 85 -14.61 -5.87 -9.53
C ASP A 85 -13.34 -5.74 -8.68
N ASP A 86 -12.25 -6.35 -9.15
CA ASP A 86 -10.92 -6.17 -8.54
C ASP A 86 -10.32 -4.83 -9.00
N ILE A 87 -10.65 -3.74 -8.30
CA ILE A 87 -10.32 -2.36 -8.68
C ILE A 87 -9.79 -1.55 -7.48
N HIS A 88 -9.16 -0.42 -7.77
CA HIS A 88 -8.87 0.63 -6.80
C HIS A 88 -9.89 1.76 -6.94
N CYS A 89 -10.16 2.46 -5.85
CA CYS A 89 -11.14 3.54 -5.79
C CYS A 89 -10.55 4.80 -5.15
N LEU A 90 -10.48 5.90 -5.88
CA LEU A 90 -10.06 7.20 -5.39
C LEU A 90 -11.26 7.99 -4.87
N MET A 91 -11.25 8.34 -3.57
CA MET A 91 -12.26 9.21 -2.96
C MET A 91 -11.72 10.64 -2.82
N ILE A 92 -12.41 11.61 -3.45
CA ILE A 92 -11.99 13.02 -3.44
C ILE A 92 -13.08 13.90 -2.83
N GLY A 93 -12.72 14.70 -1.85
CA GLY A 93 -13.65 15.67 -1.29
C GLY A 93 -13.04 16.54 -0.20
N ALA A 94 -13.45 17.81 -0.14
CA ALA A 94 -12.96 18.76 0.83
C ALA A 94 -13.15 18.29 2.28
N SER A 95 -12.44 18.91 3.22
CA SER A 95 -12.65 18.66 4.64
C SER A 95 -14.09 19.01 5.05
N GLY A 96 -14.67 18.22 5.94
CA GLY A 96 -16.02 18.46 6.49
C GLY A 96 -17.20 18.08 5.58
N ILE A 97 -16.96 17.50 4.38
CA ILE A 97 -18.07 17.00 3.54
C ILE A 97 -18.67 15.69 4.05
N GLY A 98 -18.02 15.06 5.05
CA GLY A 98 -18.48 13.81 5.66
C GLY A 98 -18.01 12.54 4.99
N LYS A 99 -16.79 12.53 4.39
CA LYS A 99 -16.18 11.33 3.77
C LYS A 99 -16.27 10.11 4.68
N THR A 100 -15.90 10.26 5.93
CA THR A 100 -15.96 9.19 6.93
C THR A 100 -17.40 8.74 7.20
N ALA A 101 -18.33 9.70 7.39
CA ALA A 101 -19.70 9.40 7.82
C ALA A 101 -20.60 8.87 6.69
N PHE A 102 -20.41 9.30 5.44
CA PHE A 102 -21.23 8.89 4.30
C PHE A 102 -20.61 7.73 3.51
N PHE A 103 -19.28 7.64 3.47
CA PHE A 103 -18.59 6.66 2.64
C PHE A 103 -17.87 5.59 3.48
N LEU A 104 -17.01 6.00 4.42
CA LEU A 104 -16.12 5.05 5.09
C LEU A 104 -16.85 4.12 6.05
N TYR A 105 -17.70 4.63 6.97
CA TYR A 105 -18.45 3.77 7.89
C TYR A 105 -19.37 2.76 7.20
N PRO A 106 -20.17 3.11 6.17
CA PRO A 106 -20.93 2.11 5.42
C PRO A 106 -20.05 1.05 4.74
N ASN A 107 -18.88 1.45 4.23
CA ASN A 107 -17.94 0.52 3.62
C ASN A 107 -17.27 -0.40 4.64
N LEU A 108 -16.94 0.08 5.86
CA LEU A 108 -16.43 -0.76 6.94
C LEU A 108 -17.46 -1.79 7.41
N GLU A 109 -18.74 -1.37 7.59
CA GLU A 109 -19.82 -2.29 7.93
C GLU A 109 -19.98 -3.37 6.86
N TYR A 110 -19.95 -2.96 5.59
CA TYR A 110 -20.06 -3.89 4.47
C TYR A 110 -18.86 -4.83 4.36
N ALA A 111 -17.64 -4.30 4.57
CA ALA A 111 -16.43 -5.11 4.57
C ALA A 111 -16.48 -6.20 5.66
N CYS A 112 -16.95 -5.83 6.86
CA CYS A 112 -17.18 -6.78 7.93
C CYS A 112 -18.23 -7.83 7.58
N ALA A 113 -19.37 -7.41 7.05
CA ALA A 113 -20.49 -8.30 6.70
C ALA A 113 -20.13 -9.27 5.57
N SER A 114 -19.41 -8.81 4.54
CA SER A 114 -18.96 -9.64 3.40
C SER A 114 -17.69 -10.44 3.68
N GLY A 115 -17.10 -10.29 4.88
CA GLY A 115 -15.95 -11.07 5.32
C GLY A 115 -14.61 -10.67 4.69
N MET A 116 -14.49 -9.47 4.11
CA MET A 116 -13.22 -8.95 3.59
C MET A 116 -12.27 -8.62 4.73
N SER A 117 -10.96 -8.86 4.57
CA SER A 117 -9.97 -8.31 5.48
C SER A 117 -9.65 -6.87 5.12
N TRP A 118 -9.41 -6.02 6.09
CA TRP A 118 -9.17 -4.62 5.81
C TRP A 118 -8.23 -3.94 6.80
N LEU A 119 -7.52 -2.95 6.31
CA LEU A 119 -6.74 -2.00 7.10
C LEU A 119 -7.35 -0.61 6.92
N ALA A 120 -7.53 0.11 8.01
CA ALA A 120 -7.98 1.49 7.99
C ALA A 120 -6.93 2.41 8.62
N LEU A 121 -6.49 3.41 7.86
CA LEU A 121 -5.76 4.54 8.44
C LEU A 121 -6.74 5.43 9.19
N ASP A 122 -6.35 5.83 10.40
CA ASP A 122 -7.21 6.56 11.32
C ASP A 122 -6.42 7.70 11.98
N SER A 123 -6.53 8.90 11.46
CA SER A 123 -5.80 10.05 12.00
C SER A 123 -6.33 10.50 13.38
N LYS A 124 -7.58 10.17 13.72
CA LYS A 124 -8.25 10.62 14.94
C LYS A 124 -8.42 9.55 16.01
N GLY A 125 -8.27 8.29 15.65
CA GLY A 125 -8.58 7.15 16.50
C GLY A 125 -10.08 6.85 16.62
N ASP A 126 -10.90 7.56 15.83
CA ASP A 126 -12.36 7.40 15.86
C ASP A 126 -12.81 6.11 15.20
N LEU A 127 -12.13 5.65 14.14
CA LEU A 127 -12.46 4.40 13.46
C LEU A 127 -12.22 3.21 14.37
N ALA A 128 -11.04 3.15 15.01
CA ALA A 128 -10.71 2.09 15.96
C ALA A 128 -11.70 2.06 17.11
N ARG A 129 -11.95 3.21 17.72
CA ARG A 129 -12.88 3.34 18.84
C ARG A 129 -14.30 2.89 18.50
N ASN A 130 -14.81 3.30 17.34
CA ASN A 130 -16.21 3.08 16.96
C ASN A 130 -16.46 1.72 16.31
N TYR A 131 -15.46 1.16 15.61
CA TYR A 131 -15.63 -0.07 14.81
C TYR A 131 -14.90 -1.29 15.36
N GLY A 132 -13.92 -1.14 16.23
CA GLY A 132 -13.16 -2.27 16.75
C GLY A 132 -14.04 -3.31 17.47
N THR A 133 -14.96 -2.85 18.32
CA THR A 133 -15.91 -3.73 19.03
C THR A 133 -16.88 -4.39 18.07
N ILE A 134 -17.40 -3.67 17.09
CA ILE A 134 -18.32 -4.19 16.07
C ILE A 134 -17.63 -5.29 15.26
N ALA A 135 -16.44 -5.03 14.73
CA ALA A 135 -15.68 -6.01 13.95
C ALA A 135 -15.42 -7.28 14.75
N LYS A 136 -14.98 -7.14 16.01
CA LYS A 136 -14.66 -8.27 16.89
C LYS A 136 -15.88 -9.07 17.33
N ASN A 137 -16.85 -8.39 17.93
CA ASN A 137 -17.96 -9.06 18.63
C ASN A 137 -19.13 -9.43 17.71
N CYS A 138 -19.44 -8.59 16.71
CA CYS A 138 -20.56 -8.86 15.80
C CYS A 138 -20.16 -9.75 14.62
N TYR A 139 -18.92 -9.60 14.13
CA TYR A 139 -18.47 -10.28 12.90
C TYR A 139 -17.35 -11.31 13.11
N GLY A 140 -16.79 -11.41 14.33
CA GLY A 140 -15.77 -12.40 14.67
C GLY A 140 -14.40 -12.12 14.04
N TYR A 141 -14.04 -10.85 13.84
CA TYR A 141 -12.75 -10.45 13.29
C TYR A 141 -11.61 -10.56 14.30
N ASN A 142 -10.45 -10.92 13.82
CA ASN A 142 -9.20 -10.62 14.49
C ASN A 142 -8.95 -9.11 14.35
N VAL A 143 -8.94 -8.39 15.46
CA VAL A 143 -8.75 -6.94 15.48
C VAL A 143 -7.39 -6.61 16.04
N SER A 144 -6.63 -5.77 15.32
CA SER A 144 -5.37 -5.20 15.79
C SER A 144 -5.41 -3.68 15.65
N VAL A 145 -4.98 -2.99 16.71
CA VAL A 145 -4.87 -1.54 16.74
C VAL A 145 -3.42 -1.16 16.93
N ILE A 146 -2.82 -0.58 15.89
CA ILE A 146 -1.46 -0.04 15.94
C ILE A 146 -1.59 1.47 16.14
N ASP A 147 -1.38 1.91 17.37
CA ASP A 147 -1.51 3.33 17.73
C ASP A 147 -0.12 3.97 17.85
N LEU A 148 0.30 4.68 16.80
CA LEU A 148 1.57 5.43 16.77
C LEU A 148 1.48 6.75 17.54
N ARG A 149 0.28 7.19 17.92
CA ARG A 149 0.05 8.37 18.77
C ARG A 149 0.21 8.03 20.25
N ASN A 150 -0.27 6.84 20.65
CA ASN A 150 -0.16 6.33 22.02
C ASN A 150 0.41 4.90 22.02
N PRO A 151 1.70 4.73 21.77
CA PRO A 151 2.29 3.40 21.58
C PRO A 151 2.16 2.45 22.80
N THR A 152 2.01 2.97 24.02
CA THR A 152 1.71 2.16 25.21
C THR A 152 0.29 1.56 25.21
N ARG A 153 -0.60 2.09 24.38
CA ARG A 153 -1.96 1.59 24.14
C ARG A 153 -2.11 0.99 22.74
N SER A 154 -1.05 0.39 22.25
CA SER A 154 -0.98 -0.25 20.95
C SER A 154 -0.82 -1.75 21.06
N ASP A 155 -1.35 -2.48 20.12
CA ASP A 155 -0.91 -3.85 19.87
C ASP A 155 0.52 -3.86 19.32
N GLY A 156 1.21 -4.99 19.48
CA GLY A 156 2.53 -5.17 18.90
C GLY A 156 2.46 -5.33 17.39
N ASN A 157 3.52 -4.92 16.71
CA ASN A 157 3.74 -5.16 15.28
C ASN A 157 5.23 -5.41 15.02
N ASN A 158 5.71 -6.57 15.48
CA ASN A 158 7.07 -7.01 15.19
C ASN A 158 7.22 -7.32 13.70
N LEU A 159 8.01 -6.52 13.00
CA LEU A 159 8.25 -6.67 11.56
C LEU A 159 8.91 -8.00 11.18
N LEU A 160 9.51 -8.69 12.15
CA LEU A 160 10.17 -9.98 11.95
C LEU A 160 9.25 -11.19 12.22
N THR A 161 7.96 -10.99 12.54
CA THR A 161 7.04 -12.08 12.92
C THR A 161 7.05 -13.26 11.94
N LEU A 162 6.95 -13.01 10.62
CA LEU A 162 6.99 -14.09 9.63
C LEU A 162 8.36 -14.73 9.50
N VAL A 163 9.44 -13.95 9.56
CA VAL A 163 10.81 -14.48 9.52
C VAL A 163 11.04 -15.42 10.70
N ASN A 164 10.70 -14.98 11.91
CA ASN A 164 10.85 -15.75 13.15
C ASN A 164 10.05 -17.04 13.10
N ARG A 165 8.76 -16.97 12.69
CA ARG A 165 7.88 -18.15 12.55
C ARG A 165 8.49 -19.22 11.65
N TYR A 166 8.89 -18.85 10.45
CA TYR A 166 9.44 -19.81 9.48
C TYR A 166 10.82 -20.31 9.86
N MET A 167 11.62 -19.49 10.54
CA MET A 167 12.89 -19.94 11.08
C MET A 167 12.71 -20.92 12.24
N ASP A 168 11.69 -20.73 13.11
CA ASP A 168 11.34 -21.68 14.18
C ASP A 168 10.86 -23.02 13.62
N ILE A 169 10.10 -23.03 12.51
CA ILE A 169 9.72 -24.25 11.80
C ILE A 169 10.96 -24.95 11.24
N THR A 170 11.87 -24.20 10.62
CA THR A 170 13.13 -24.72 10.06
C THR A 170 14.02 -25.32 11.15
N ARG A 171 14.07 -24.71 12.34
CA ARG A 171 14.84 -25.23 13.48
C ARG A 171 14.29 -26.55 13.99
N LYS A 172 12.97 -26.72 14.02
CA LYS A 172 12.32 -27.99 14.42
C LYS A 172 12.49 -29.08 13.34
N ASP A 173 12.49 -28.70 12.08
CA ASP A 173 12.70 -29.60 10.94
C ASP A 173 13.71 -28.98 9.94
N PRO A 174 15.01 -29.23 10.13
CA PRO A 174 16.06 -28.67 9.24
C PRO A 174 15.97 -29.12 7.77
N LYS A 175 15.18 -30.17 7.46
CA LYS A 175 14.95 -30.64 6.11
C LYS A 175 13.82 -29.88 5.40
N ASN A 176 13.07 -29.06 6.11
CA ASN A 176 11.98 -28.26 5.55
C ASN A 176 12.52 -27.05 4.77
N LEU A 177 12.94 -27.31 3.53
CA LEU A 177 13.47 -26.27 2.65
C LEU A 177 12.43 -25.19 2.33
N ALA A 178 11.13 -25.52 2.31
CA ALA A 178 10.08 -24.56 2.03
C ALA A 178 9.98 -23.51 3.15
N ALA A 179 10.01 -23.94 4.41
CA ALA A 179 10.02 -23.02 5.55
C ALA A 179 11.27 -22.12 5.53
N ARG A 180 12.44 -22.70 5.27
CA ARG A 180 13.69 -21.94 5.17
C ARG A 180 13.63 -20.89 4.06
N ALA A 181 13.17 -21.27 2.87
CA ALA A 181 13.01 -20.34 1.75
C ALA A 181 12.04 -19.19 2.06
N LYS A 182 10.97 -19.45 2.79
CA LYS A 182 10.04 -18.41 3.25
C LYS A 182 10.68 -17.46 4.25
N ALA A 183 11.44 -17.95 5.23
CA ALA A 183 12.18 -17.09 6.16
C ALA A 183 13.15 -16.16 5.42
N GLU A 184 13.92 -16.71 4.47
CA GLU A 184 14.84 -15.95 3.63
C GLU A 184 14.10 -14.88 2.79
N LYS A 185 12.96 -15.25 2.18
CA LYS A 185 12.12 -14.34 1.39
C LYS A 185 11.61 -13.16 2.22
N TYR A 186 11.03 -13.43 3.39
CA TYR A 186 10.49 -12.37 4.26
C TYR A 186 11.59 -11.49 4.85
N ALA A 187 12.74 -12.05 5.22
CA ALA A 187 13.90 -11.27 5.66
C ALA A 187 14.39 -10.31 4.57
N LYS A 188 14.44 -10.77 3.32
CA LYS A 188 14.81 -9.94 2.18
C LYS A 188 13.77 -8.85 1.88
N ILE A 189 12.47 -9.18 1.96
CA ILE A 189 11.38 -8.20 1.81
C ILE A 189 11.55 -7.06 2.82
N LEU A 190 11.73 -7.41 4.09
CA LEU A 190 11.90 -6.43 5.16
C LEU A 190 13.15 -5.57 4.97
N ALA A 191 14.30 -6.20 4.71
CA ALA A 191 15.55 -5.49 4.47
C ALA A 191 15.43 -4.49 3.30
N LYS A 192 14.83 -4.91 2.18
CA LYS A 192 14.57 -4.05 1.04
C LYS A 192 13.65 -2.88 1.39
N THR A 193 12.59 -3.13 2.17
CA THR A 193 11.65 -2.10 2.58
C THR A 193 12.33 -1.03 3.45
N ILE A 194 13.22 -1.43 4.36
CA ILE A 194 13.93 -0.51 5.25
C ILE A 194 15.01 0.29 4.50
N VAL A 195 15.78 -0.38 3.65
CA VAL A 195 16.89 0.25 2.92
C VAL A 195 16.39 1.18 1.83
N ASN A 196 15.28 0.82 1.18
CA ASN A 196 14.68 1.59 0.08
C ASN A 196 13.19 1.85 0.32
N PRO A 197 12.84 2.75 1.25
CA PRO A 197 11.44 3.04 1.58
C PRO A 197 10.71 3.75 0.42
N ASP A 198 11.41 4.55 -0.38
CA ASP A 198 10.80 5.34 -1.46
C ASP A 198 10.61 4.54 -2.77
N GLY A 199 11.23 3.35 -2.87
CA GLY A 199 11.15 2.48 -4.06
C GLY A 199 11.83 3.04 -5.31
N ASP A 200 12.45 4.23 -5.21
CA ASP A 200 13.08 4.91 -6.35
C ASP A 200 14.51 4.40 -6.57
N ASP A 201 14.64 3.47 -7.50
CA ASP A 201 15.95 2.97 -7.93
C ASP A 201 16.71 3.99 -8.82
N SER A 202 16.02 5.00 -9.38
CA SER A 202 16.62 5.99 -10.28
C SER A 202 17.56 6.95 -9.54
N ASN A 203 17.27 7.26 -8.28
CA ASN A 203 18.08 8.13 -7.42
C ASN A 203 19.34 7.46 -6.86
N ARG A 204 19.50 6.14 -7.02
CA ARG A 204 20.66 5.40 -6.50
C ARG A 204 21.95 5.71 -7.24
N GLY A 205 21.90 5.94 -8.55
CA GLY A 205 23.05 6.35 -9.37
C GLY A 205 24.32 5.58 -9.05
N GLN A 206 25.43 6.29 -8.79
CA GLN A 206 26.71 5.71 -8.38
C GLN A 206 26.70 5.03 -7.01
N ASN A 207 25.66 5.23 -6.20
CA ASN A 207 25.53 4.67 -4.85
C ASN A 207 24.77 3.33 -4.83
N ALA A 208 24.30 2.81 -5.97
CA ALA A 208 23.51 1.57 -6.03
C ALA A 208 24.18 0.41 -5.28
N PHE A 209 25.50 0.27 -5.43
CA PHE A 209 26.27 -0.76 -4.73
C PHE A 209 26.12 -0.69 -3.21
N PHE A 210 26.11 0.52 -2.61
CA PHE A 210 26.00 0.66 -1.16
C PHE A 210 24.63 0.26 -0.64
N TYR A 211 23.56 0.55 -1.39
CA TYR A 211 22.21 0.13 -1.05
C TYR A 211 22.04 -1.40 -1.17
N ASP A 212 22.54 -2.01 -2.24
CA ASP A 212 22.47 -3.46 -2.43
C ASP A 212 23.28 -4.21 -1.37
N ALA A 213 24.47 -3.70 -1.04
CA ALA A 213 25.30 -4.27 0.03
C ALA A 213 24.65 -4.08 1.42
N ALA A 214 23.97 -2.95 1.65
CA ALA A 214 23.23 -2.67 2.89
C ALA A 214 22.01 -3.59 3.03
N GLU A 215 21.26 -3.83 1.94
CA GLU A 215 20.15 -4.80 1.92
C GLU A 215 20.64 -6.21 2.24
N GLY A 216 21.75 -6.63 1.63
CA GLY A 216 22.36 -7.93 1.90
C GLY A 216 22.85 -8.08 3.33
N LEU A 217 23.53 -7.07 3.87
CA LEU A 217 24.00 -7.05 5.27
C LEU A 217 22.82 -7.13 6.24
N LEU A 218 21.80 -6.31 6.02
CA LEU A 218 20.61 -6.29 6.89
C LEU A 218 19.87 -7.63 6.84
N THR A 219 19.67 -8.20 5.64
CA THR A 219 19.09 -9.53 5.45
C THR A 219 19.87 -10.58 6.25
N SER A 220 21.22 -10.53 6.16
CA SER A 220 22.10 -11.44 6.88
C SER A 220 21.92 -11.36 8.41
N VAL A 221 21.90 -10.15 8.95
CA VAL A 221 21.73 -9.95 10.41
C VAL A 221 20.34 -10.37 10.88
N ILE A 222 19.30 -10.08 10.12
CA ILE A 222 17.93 -10.53 10.40
C ILE A 222 17.86 -12.06 10.45
N LEU A 223 18.44 -12.75 9.47
CA LEU A 223 18.44 -14.21 9.45
C LEU A 223 19.23 -14.81 10.61
N MET A 224 20.41 -14.25 10.95
CA MET A 224 21.19 -14.72 12.12
C MET A 224 20.42 -14.53 13.42
N LEU A 225 19.79 -13.36 13.60
CA LEU A 225 18.96 -13.09 14.78
C LEU A 225 17.83 -14.11 14.90
N ALA A 226 17.13 -14.37 13.80
CA ALA A 226 15.99 -15.29 13.75
C ALA A 226 16.42 -16.76 13.99
N GLU A 227 17.58 -17.17 13.46
CA GLU A 227 18.05 -18.54 13.54
C GLU A 227 18.69 -18.89 14.89
N PHE A 228 19.52 -18.00 15.42
CA PHE A 228 20.38 -18.31 16.56
C PHE A 228 19.92 -17.76 17.91
N LEU A 229 18.91 -16.84 17.92
CA LEU A 229 18.44 -16.22 19.16
C LEU A 229 16.93 -16.39 19.42
N PRO A 230 16.38 -17.61 19.27
CA PRO A 230 14.99 -17.86 19.67
C PRO A 230 14.80 -17.64 21.17
N PRO A 231 13.57 -17.45 21.64
CA PRO A 231 13.26 -17.54 23.04
C PRO A 231 13.70 -18.91 23.61
N ASP A 232 14.32 -18.91 24.79
CA ASP A 232 14.83 -20.07 25.52
C ASP A 232 14.51 -19.95 27.01
N GLU A 233 14.98 -20.89 27.83
CA GLU A 233 14.73 -20.89 29.28
C GLU A 233 15.40 -19.69 29.99
N GLU A 234 16.57 -19.26 29.52
CA GLU A 234 17.31 -18.12 30.07
C GLU A 234 16.68 -16.80 29.63
N HIS A 235 16.14 -16.75 28.41
CA HIS A 235 15.53 -15.59 27.80
C HIS A 235 14.15 -15.97 27.23
N PRO A 236 13.09 -16.07 28.04
CA PRO A 236 11.77 -16.50 27.58
C PRO A 236 11.03 -15.44 26.73
N GLN A 237 11.47 -14.18 26.80
CA GLN A 237 10.88 -13.10 26.02
C GLN A 237 11.41 -13.09 24.58
N GLU A 238 10.55 -12.67 23.64
CA GLU A 238 10.98 -12.49 22.24
C GLU A 238 11.98 -11.33 22.14
N ARG A 239 13.15 -11.63 21.55
CA ARG A 239 14.25 -10.68 21.36
C ARG A 239 14.53 -10.41 19.88
N ARG A 240 13.84 -11.14 19.00
CA ARG A 240 14.05 -11.07 17.55
C ARG A 240 13.13 -10.02 16.94
N HIS A 241 13.53 -8.77 17.05
CA HIS A 241 12.82 -7.60 16.54
C HIS A 241 13.78 -6.58 15.95
N ILE A 242 13.25 -5.57 15.24
CA ILE A 242 14.07 -4.63 14.46
C ILE A 242 15.04 -3.81 15.30
N VAL A 243 14.70 -3.48 16.55
CA VAL A 243 15.60 -2.74 17.46
C VAL A 243 16.80 -3.61 17.87
N SER A 244 16.59 -4.90 18.08
CA SER A 244 17.71 -5.86 18.29
C SER A 244 18.59 -5.98 17.05
N VAL A 245 18.00 -5.92 15.85
CA VAL A 245 18.78 -5.87 14.61
C VAL A 245 19.68 -4.63 14.59
N PHE A 246 19.16 -3.46 14.97
CA PHE A 246 19.96 -2.24 15.07
C PHE A 246 21.16 -2.42 16.03
N LYS A 247 20.89 -2.88 17.25
CA LYS A 247 21.96 -3.11 18.24
C LYS A 247 23.00 -4.08 17.72
N LEU A 248 22.57 -5.21 17.15
CA LEU A 248 23.51 -6.19 16.59
C LEU A 248 24.33 -5.62 15.43
N VAL A 249 23.71 -4.84 14.53
CA VAL A 249 24.46 -4.18 13.46
C VAL A 249 25.53 -3.28 14.05
N GLN A 250 25.18 -2.45 15.04
CA GLN A 250 26.14 -1.54 15.68
C GLN A 250 27.29 -2.33 16.33
N ASP A 251 26.99 -3.33 17.17
CA ASP A 251 27.99 -4.14 17.90
C ASP A 251 28.89 -4.95 16.97
N LEU A 252 28.33 -5.53 15.91
CA LEU A 252 29.05 -6.40 14.96
C LEU A 252 29.98 -5.59 14.04
N LEU A 253 29.72 -4.32 13.87
CA LEU A 253 30.50 -3.46 12.98
C LEU A 253 31.69 -2.81 13.72
N GLU A 254 31.73 -2.90 15.05
CA GLU A 254 32.89 -2.46 15.83
C GLU A 254 34.16 -3.24 15.43
N PRO A 255 35.33 -2.58 15.47
CA PRO A 255 36.61 -3.25 15.27
C PRO A 255 36.80 -4.37 16.28
N SER A 256 37.20 -5.53 15.80
CA SER A 256 37.51 -6.66 16.68
C SER A 256 38.95 -6.60 17.22
N LYS A 257 39.29 -7.50 18.13
CA LYS A 257 40.67 -7.67 18.60
C LYS A 257 41.63 -8.14 17.50
N VAL A 258 41.11 -8.63 16.37
CA VAL A 258 41.92 -9.03 15.21
C VAL A 258 42.07 -7.81 14.29
N LYS A 259 43.32 -7.34 14.15
CA LYS A 259 43.67 -6.17 13.35
C LYS A 259 43.07 -6.28 11.92
N GLY A 260 42.34 -5.25 11.51
CA GLY A 260 41.73 -5.16 10.17
C GLY A 260 40.48 -6.02 9.98
N LYS A 261 39.85 -6.53 11.06
CA LYS A 261 38.58 -7.27 10.98
C LYS A 261 37.57 -6.71 11.98
N SER A 262 36.31 -6.56 11.51
CA SER A 262 35.18 -6.30 12.38
C SER A 262 34.68 -7.58 13.06
N HIS A 263 33.88 -7.42 14.12
CA HIS A 263 33.19 -8.57 14.75
C HIS A 263 32.29 -9.30 13.73
N PHE A 264 31.64 -8.57 12.82
CA PHE A 264 30.83 -9.14 11.75
C PHE A 264 31.63 -10.11 10.86
N GLN A 265 32.82 -9.68 10.41
CA GLN A 265 33.68 -10.54 9.57
C GLN A 265 34.14 -11.79 10.31
N LEU A 266 34.45 -11.69 11.60
CA LEU A 266 34.83 -12.85 12.42
C LEU A 266 33.65 -13.80 12.60
N LEU A 267 32.47 -13.29 12.84
CA LEU A 267 31.25 -14.06 13.04
C LEU A 267 30.84 -14.78 11.77
N MET A 268 30.87 -14.10 10.61
CA MET A 268 30.64 -14.71 9.30
C MET A 268 31.64 -15.82 8.98
N GLY A 269 32.88 -15.69 9.44
CA GLY A 269 33.91 -16.72 9.30
C GLY A 269 33.65 -17.99 10.12
N LYS A 270 32.82 -17.93 11.18
CA LYS A 270 32.38 -19.10 11.98
C LYS A 270 31.26 -19.89 11.32
N LEU A 271 30.50 -19.27 10.41
CA LEU A 271 29.41 -19.93 9.69
C LEU A 271 29.95 -20.83 8.58
N PRO A 272 29.27 -21.95 8.25
CA PRO A 272 29.59 -22.77 7.10
C PRO A 272 29.65 -21.95 5.81
N PRO A 273 30.51 -22.33 4.83
CA PRO A 273 30.65 -21.58 3.58
C PRO A 273 29.35 -21.46 2.77
N ASP A 274 28.47 -22.43 2.89
CA ASP A 274 27.17 -22.54 2.22
C ASP A 274 26.03 -21.90 3.00
N HIS A 275 26.29 -21.30 4.15
CA HIS A 275 25.27 -20.66 4.98
C HIS A 275 24.70 -19.41 4.32
N LYS A 276 23.37 -19.30 4.22
CA LYS A 276 22.70 -18.22 3.48
C LYS A 276 23.00 -16.82 4.02
N ALA A 277 23.05 -16.65 5.36
CA ALA A 277 23.43 -15.37 5.94
C ALA A 277 24.80 -14.89 5.44
N ARG A 278 25.76 -15.79 5.26
CA ARG A 278 27.08 -15.47 4.69
C ARG A 278 26.98 -15.07 3.22
N TRP A 279 26.11 -15.72 2.44
CA TRP A 279 25.93 -15.37 1.02
C TRP A 279 25.29 -14.01 0.86
N PHE A 280 24.24 -13.70 1.63
CA PHE A 280 23.62 -12.36 1.61
C PHE A 280 24.61 -11.27 1.99
N ALA A 281 25.46 -11.52 2.97
CA ALA A 281 26.52 -10.59 3.38
C ALA A 281 27.66 -10.44 2.37
N GLY A 282 27.71 -11.24 1.31
CA GLY A 282 28.88 -11.37 0.42
C GLY A 282 29.39 -10.05 -0.16
N ALA A 283 28.50 -9.18 -0.61
CA ALA A 283 28.88 -7.87 -1.14
C ALA A 283 29.54 -7.00 -0.07
N ALA A 284 28.98 -6.96 1.15
CA ALA A 284 29.52 -6.22 2.28
C ALA A 284 30.87 -6.82 2.74
N LEU A 285 30.96 -8.15 2.86
CA LEU A 285 32.17 -8.84 3.33
C LEU A 285 33.38 -8.68 2.40
N ASN A 286 33.14 -8.57 1.10
CA ASN A 286 34.18 -8.45 0.08
C ASN A 286 34.51 -6.98 -0.27
N SER A 287 33.89 -6.01 0.39
CA SER A 287 34.13 -4.59 0.17
C SER A 287 35.43 -4.13 0.82
N ALA A 288 36.09 -3.14 0.21
CA ALA A 288 37.16 -2.42 0.87
C ALA A 288 36.67 -1.73 2.15
N GLU A 289 37.57 -1.47 3.10
CA GLU A 289 37.23 -0.90 4.42
C GLU A 289 36.40 0.40 4.34
N GLN A 290 36.73 1.30 3.43
CA GLN A 290 35.98 2.53 3.19
C GLN A 290 34.56 2.27 2.64
N ALA A 291 34.43 1.31 1.72
CA ALA A 291 33.14 0.93 1.16
C ALA A 291 32.25 0.28 2.23
N MET A 292 32.83 -0.58 3.07
CA MET A 292 32.14 -1.18 4.21
C MET A 292 31.64 -0.09 5.18
N ALA A 293 32.44 0.91 5.50
CA ALA A 293 32.02 2.02 6.35
C ALA A 293 30.80 2.76 5.76
N SER A 294 30.75 2.95 4.44
CA SER A 294 29.60 3.57 3.75
C SER A 294 28.36 2.68 3.79
N VAL A 295 28.50 1.35 3.59
CA VAL A 295 27.40 0.37 3.76
C VAL A 295 26.83 0.43 5.17
N MET A 296 27.71 0.44 6.17
CA MET A 296 27.35 0.51 7.59
C MET A 296 26.59 1.80 7.90
N SER A 297 27.12 2.94 7.47
CA SER A 297 26.48 4.24 7.66
C SER A 297 25.08 4.25 7.03
N THR A 298 24.91 3.63 5.87
CA THR A 298 23.60 3.52 5.22
C THR A 298 22.63 2.69 6.06
N VAL A 299 23.03 1.51 6.52
CA VAL A 299 22.18 0.64 7.35
C VAL A 299 21.80 1.32 8.66
N LEU A 300 22.80 1.87 9.39
CA LEU A 300 22.55 2.52 10.69
C LEU A 300 21.67 3.76 10.55
N SER A 301 21.88 4.57 9.51
CA SER A 301 21.03 5.73 9.23
C SER A 301 19.56 5.35 9.03
N ARG A 302 19.30 4.25 8.32
CA ARG A 302 17.95 3.75 8.12
C ARG A 302 17.35 3.15 9.39
N LEU A 303 18.13 2.42 10.15
CA LEU A 303 17.68 1.80 11.40
C LEU A 303 17.53 2.81 12.55
N ASN A 304 18.22 3.95 12.51
CA ASN A 304 18.12 4.98 13.56
C ASN A 304 16.69 5.50 13.74
N ALA A 305 15.88 5.48 12.69
CA ALA A 305 14.47 5.86 12.73
C ALA A 305 13.61 5.01 13.69
N PHE A 306 14.08 3.81 14.07
CA PHE A 306 13.38 2.90 14.99
C PHE A 306 13.77 3.11 16.46
N LEU A 307 14.72 3.98 16.75
CA LEU A 307 15.21 4.24 18.09
C LEU A 307 14.35 5.29 18.81
N ASP A 308 13.17 4.86 19.20
CA ASP A 308 12.23 5.64 20.00
C ASP A 308 11.60 4.70 21.01
N SER A 309 11.77 4.99 22.31
CA SER A 309 11.27 4.15 23.40
C SER A 309 9.76 3.91 23.35
N GLU A 310 9.01 4.83 22.76
CA GLU A 310 7.58 4.63 22.54
C GLU A 310 7.32 3.69 21.36
N LEU A 311 8.06 3.84 20.25
CA LEU A 311 7.95 2.93 19.10
C LEU A 311 8.38 1.51 19.44
N GLU A 312 9.32 1.32 20.36
CA GLU A 312 9.71 0.01 20.85
C GLU A 312 8.52 -0.76 21.46
N GLN A 313 7.55 -0.06 22.08
CA GLN A 313 6.32 -0.67 22.59
C GLN A 313 5.44 -1.28 21.50
N VAL A 314 5.60 -0.85 20.26
CA VAL A 314 4.95 -1.42 19.09
C VAL A 314 5.85 -2.47 18.43
N LEU A 315 7.10 -2.13 18.14
CA LEU A 315 7.98 -2.89 17.25
C LEU A 315 8.64 -4.12 17.88
N CYS A 316 8.73 -4.15 19.20
CA CYS A 316 9.42 -5.23 19.93
C CYS A 316 8.51 -6.36 20.42
N PHE A 317 7.21 -6.30 20.10
CA PHE A 317 6.23 -7.30 20.51
C PHE A 317 5.53 -7.91 19.31
N ASP A 318 5.22 -9.21 19.40
CA ASP A 318 4.61 -9.94 18.30
C ASP A 318 3.25 -9.39 17.89
N SER A 319 2.99 -9.47 16.59
CA SER A 319 1.71 -9.12 16.01
C SER A 319 0.68 -10.23 16.19
N ALA A 320 -0.54 -9.83 16.54
CA ALA A 320 -1.69 -10.74 16.50
C ALA A 320 -2.06 -11.11 15.05
N ILE A 321 -1.83 -10.18 14.12
CA ILE A 321 -2.12 -10.30 12.69
C ILE A 321 -0.82 -10.12 11.91
N ASP A 322 -0.51 -11.09 11.08
CA ASP A 322 0.53 -11.03 10.04
C ASP A 322 -0.09 -11.15 8.64
N ALA A 323 0.70 -11.00 7.59
CA ALA A 323 0.21 -11.00 6.22
C ALA A 323 -0.52 -12.31 5.82
N GLU A 324 -0.07 -13.46 6.33
CA GLU A 324 -0.71 -14.75 6.01
C GLU A 324 -2.08 -14.87 6.67
N LYS A 325 -2.19 -14.49 7.95
CA LYS A 325 -3.49 -14.42 8.65
C LYS A 325 -4.40 -13.37 8.04
N PHE A 326 -3.84 -12.20 7.70
CA PHE A 326 -4.60 -11.13 7.07
C PHE A 326 -5.18 -11.52 5.72
N ALA A 327 -4.49 -12.37 4.97
CA ALA A 327 -4.94 -12.89 3.67
C ALA A 327 -5.95 -14.03 3.78
N SER A 328 -5.96 -14.79 4.88
CA SER A 328 -6.75 -16.04 5.02
C SER A 328 -7.88 -15.95 6.04
N GLU A 329 -7.75 -15.11 7.05
CA GLU A 329 -8.71 -14.97 8.14
C GLU A 329 -9.37 -13.58 8.11
N LYS A 330 -10.60 -13.47 8.61
CA LYS A 330 -11.27 -12.17 8.77
C LYS A 330 -10.47 -11.31 9.75
N SER A 331 -9.80 -10.30 9.24
CA SER A 331 -8.89 -9.48 10.01
C SER A 331 -9.11 -7.98 9.76
N ALA A 332 -9.04 -7.19 10.82
CA ALA A 332 -9.16 -5.74 10.79
C ALA A 332 -7.97 -5.10 11.48
N ILE A 333 -7.25 -4.27 10.76
CA ILE A 333 -6.13 -3.50 11.29
C ILE A 333 -6.50 -2.03 11.30
N PHE A 334 -6.41 -1.39 12.46
CA PHE A 334 -6.48 0.06 12.57
C PHE A 334 -5.08 0.60 12.78
N LEU A 335 -4.67 1.52 11.93
CA LEU A 335 -3.38 2.20 12.02
C LEU A 335 -3.61 3.66 12.35
N ILE A 336 -3.42 4.01 13.64
CA ILE A 336 -3.68 5.35 14.14
C ILE A 336 -2.42 6.20 14.02
N LEU A 337 -2.56 7.36 13.35
CA LEU A 337 -1.49 8.30 13.10
C LEU A 337 -1.62 9.54 13.99
N PRO A 338 -0.50 10.09 14.50
CA PRO A 338 -0.54 11.40 15.14
C PRO A 338 -0.77 12.50 14.11
N GLU A 339 -1.72 13.40 14.36
CA GLU A 339 -1.98 14.56 13.50
C GLU A 339 -0.93 15.66 13.67
N GLU A 340 -0.46 15.87 14.90
CA GLU A 340 0.45 16.96 15.26
C GLU A 340 1.92 16.59 15.11
N ASP A 341 2.30 15.37 15.52
CA ASP A 341 3.66 14.85 15.42
C ASP A 341 3.82 13.92 14.21
N THR A 342 4.30 14.47 13.12
CA THR A 342 4.52 13.70 11.88
C THR A 342 5.81 12.88 11.90
N THR A 343 6.62 12.95 12.96
CA THR A 343 7.92 12.24 13.03
C THR A 343 7.76 10.72 12.96
N LYS A 344 6.65 10.17 13.49
CA LYS A 344 6.35 8.75 13.49
C LYS A 344 5.56 8.29 12.25
N ASN A 345 5.10 9.21 11.40
CA ASN A 345 4.24 8.87 10.26
C ASN A 345 4.97 8.03 9.19
N PHE A 346 6.31 8.14 9.09
CA PHE A 346 7.09 7.27 8.21
C PHE A 346 6.88 5.79 8.54
N MET A 347 6.65 5.47 9.82
CA MET A 347 6.43 4.10 10.28
C MET A 347 5.16 3.49 9.68
N ALA A 348 4.10 4.30 9.52
CA ALA A 348 2.88 3.83 8.87
C ALA A 348 3.11 3.48 7.40
N GLY A 349 3.85 4.30 6.68
CA GLY A 349 4.26 4.01 5.29
C GLY A 349 5.06 2.71 5.21
N LEU A 350 6.05 2.53 6.09
CA LEU A 350 6.86 1.33 6.19
C LEU A 350 6.02 0.08 6.49
N MET A 351 5.10 0.16 7.48
CA MET A 351 4.22 -0.96 7.84
C MET A 351 3.30 -1.37 6.68
N ILE A 352 2.66 -0.41 6.01
CA ILE A 352 1.80 -0.67 4.85
C ILE A 352 2.61 -1.28 3.71
N GLN A 353 3.78 -0.73 3.43
CA GLN A 353 4.65 -1.22 2.37
C GLN A 353 5.16 -2.64 2.65
N ASN A 354 5.61 -2.91 3.88
CA ASN A 354 6.04 -4.25 4.27
C ASN A 354 4.89 -5.26 4.18
N LEU A 355 3.74 -4.94 4.80
CA LEU A 355 2.53 -5.78 4.75
C LEU A 355 2.10 -6.06 3.31
N SER A 356 2.14 -5.06 2.45
CA SER A 356 1.73 -5.20 1.05
C SER A 356 2.68 -6.09 0.25
N ARG A 357 4.00 -5.97 0.46
CA ARG A 357 4.99 -6.86 -0.17
C ARG A 357 4.85 -8.30 0.32
N GLU A 358 4.57 -8.49 1.60
CA GLU A 358 4.26 -9.80 2.17
C GLU A 358 2.95 -10.38 1.59
N LEU A 359 1.89 -9.57 1.45
CA LEU A 359 0.64 -9.98 0.81
C LEU A 359 0.84 -10.37 -0.66
N PHE A 360 1.69 -9.66 -1.39
CA PHE A 360 2.05 -10.05 -2.75
C PHE A 360 2.74 -11.42 -2.77
N ALA A 361 3.65 -11.65 -1.82
CA ALA A 361 4.31 -12.94 -1.67
C ALA A 361 3.32 -14.07 -1.36
N VAL A 362 2.33 -13.81 -0.50
CA VAL A 362 1.24 -14.76 -0.19
C VAL A 362 0.36 -15.00 -1.42
N ALA A 363 0.00 -13.96 -2.16
CA ALA A 363 -0.80 -14.09 -3.37
C ALA A 363 -0.09 -14.93 -4.44
N ASP A 364 1.21 -14.71 -4.64
CA ASP A 364 2.01 -15.46 -5.61
C ASP A 364 2.07 -16.97 -5.26
N GLU A 365 2.12 -17.32 -3.97
CA GLU A 365 2.05 -18.70 -3.50
C GLU A 365 0.66 -19.32 -3.68
N ASN A 366 -0.40 -18.51 -3.70
CA ASN A 366 -1.79 -18.92 -3.87
C ASN A 366 -2.29 -18.79 -5.34
N GLY A 367 -1.42 -18.96 -6.31
CA GLY A 367 -1.79 -18.90 -7.73
C GLY A 367 -2.04 -17.49 -8.25
N GLY A 368 -1.42 -16.48 -7.65
CA GLY A 368 -1.46 -15.08 -8.08
C GLY A 368 -2.57 -14.24 -7.47
N LYS A 369 -3.41 -14.81 -6.58
CA LYS A 369 -4.52 -14.08 -5.92
C LYS A 369 -4.62 -14.41 -4.44
N LEU A 370 -5.00 -13.43 -3.63
CA LEU A 370 -5.37 -13.64 -2.24
C LEU A 370 -6.70 -14.42 -2.17
N GLN A 371 -6.80 -15.32 -1.20
CA GLN A 371 -8.02 -16.10 -0.97
C GLN A 371 -9.18 -15.20 -0.58
N ASN A 372 -8.94 -14.29 0.36
CA ASN A 372 -9.87 -13.26 0.78
C ASN A 372 -9.49 -11.92 0.15
N ARG A 373 -10.48 -11.09 -0.18
CA ARG A 373 -10.22 -9.72 -0.63
C ARG A 373 -9.67 -8.91 0.53
N VAL A 374 -8.62 -8.17 0.28
CA VAL A 374 -8.02 -7.23 1.23
C VAL A 374 -8.26 -5.80 0.76
N VAL A 375 -8.77 -4.95 1.66
CA VAL A 375 -9.01 -3.53 1.36
C VAL A 375 -8.18 -2.64 2.28
N LEU A 376 -7.44 -1.71 1.70
CA LEU A 376 -6.72 -0.67 2.44
C LEU A 376 -7.47 0.66 2.32
N TYR A 377 -8.20 1.03 3.35
CA TYR A 377 -8.87 2.34 3.47
C TYR A 377 -7.87 3.36 4.00
N CYS A 378 -7.34 4.19 3.11
CA CYS A 378 -6.33 5.17 3.46
C CYS A 378 -6.97 6.55 3.66
N ASP A 379 -7.61 6.77 4.83
CA ASP A 379 -8.13 8.10 5.18
C ASP A 379 -6.96 9.08 5.34
N GLU A 380 -7.16 10.32 4.95
CA GLU A 380 -6.13 11.38 4.92
C GLU A 380 -4.84 10.97 4.16
N PHE A 381 -4.94 10.15 3.11
CA PHE A 381 -3.81 9.66 2.32
C PHE A 381 -2.91 10.79 1.80
N GLY A 382 -3.49 11.93 1.51
CA GLY A 382 -2.76 13.12 1.04
C GLY A 382 -1.91 13.83 2.10
N THR A 383 -2.04 13.49 3.39
CA THR A 383 -1.25 14.06 4.50
C THR A 383 -0.18 13.11 5.00
N MET A 384 -0.23 11.84 4.62
CA MET A 384 0.82 10.87 4.93
C MET A 384 2.13 11.23 4.23
N PRO A 385 3.30 10.96 4.85
CA PRO A 385 4.55 10.96 4.12
C PRO A 385 4.49 10.00 2.93
N PRO A 386 5.11 10.37 1.80
CA PRO A 386 5.17 9.47 0.65
C PRO A 386 5.94 8.19 1.00
N PHE A 387 5.50 7.08 0.44
CA PHE A 387 6.17 5.78 0.48
C PHE A 387 5.99 5.09 -0.88
N ASP A 388 6.74 4.03 -1.14
CA ASP A 388 6.66 3.30 -2.42
C ASP A 388 5.29 2.61 -2.59
N VAL A 389 4.33 3.39 -3.06
CA VAL A 389 2.93 2.98 -3.25
C VAL A 389 2.62 2.58 -4.70
N LEU A 390 3.45 3.00 -5.66
CA LEU A 390 3.17 2.76 -7.08
C LEU A 390 3.06 1.27 -7.45
N PRO A 391 3.90 0.36 -6.93
CA PRO A 391 3.73 -1.07 -7.14
C PRO A 391 2.39 -1.60 -6.61
N LEU A 392 1.87 -1.01 -5.52
CA LEU A 392 0.56 -1.39 -4.95
C LEU A 392 -0.57 -1.07 -5.91
N PHE A 393 -0.58 0.13 -6.48
CA PHE A 393 -1.58 0.52 -7.48
C PHE A 393 -1.47 -0.29 -8.77
N SER A 394 -0.25 -0.60 -9.22
CA SER A 394 -0.03 -1.33 -10.47
C SER A 394 -0.38 -2.82 -10.36
N ALA A 395 0.02 -3.48 -9.25
CA ALA A 395 -0.05 -4.93 -9.10
C ALA A 395 -1.12 -5.43 -8.13
N GLY A 396 -1.62 -4.57 -7.24
CA GLY A 396 -2.56 -4.97 -6.17
C GLY A 396 -3.88 -5.49 -6.71
N ARG A 397 -4.43 -4.85 -7.75
CA ARG A 397 -5.71 -5.22 -8.35
C ARG A 397 -5.76 -6.69 -8.77
N SER A 398 -4.78 -7.15 -9.54
CA SER A 398 -4.75 -8.53 -10.02
C SER A 398 -4.65 -9.57 -8.89
N ARG A 399 -4.22 -9.15 -7.71
CA ARG A 399 -4.05 -9.96 -6.50
C ARG A 399 -5.20 -9.89 -5.51
N ARG A 400 -6.31 -9.20 -5.85
CA ARG A 400 -7.46 -8.92 -4.96
C ARG A 400 -7.10 -8.04 -3.75
N LEU A 401 -6.10 -7.16 -3.92
CA LEU A 401 -5.76 -6.11 -2.98
C LEU A 401 -6.32 -4.78 -3.52
N THR A 402 -7.30 -4.22 -2.85
CA THR A 402 -7.97 -2.97 -3.20
C THR A 402 -7.43 -1.82 -2.35
N LEU A 403 -7.00 -0.74 -2.99
CA LEU A 403 -6.64 0.50 -2.31
C LEU A 403 -7.77 1.52 -2.46
N VAL A 404 -8.05 2.21 -1.37
CA VAL A 404 -9.04 3.28 -1.31
C VAL A 404 -8.38 4.53 -0.72
N PRO A 405 -7.54 5.25 -1.51
CA PRO A 405 -7.01 6.53 -1.07
C PRO A 405 -8.14 7.56 -0.93
N ILE A 406 -8.20 8.22 0.20
CA ILE A 406 -9.15 9.28 0.51
C ILE A 406 -8.38 10.58 0.66
N ILE A 407 -8.65 11.54 -0.23
CA ILE A 407 -7.93 12.81 -0.30
C ILE A 407 -8.89 14.00 -0.31
N GLN A 408 -8.34 15.19 -0.04
CA GLN A 408 -9.10 16.43 -0.09
C GLN A 408 -9.00 17.11 -1.45
N SER A 409 -7.87 16.95 -2.14
CA SER A 409 -7.62 17.53 -3.46
C SER A 409 -6.53 16.75 -4.20
N LEU A 410 -6.51 16.83 -5.53
CA LEU A 410 -5.45 16.23 -6.36
C LEU A 410 -4.06 16.83 -6.08
N ALA A 411 -4.01 18.11 -5.68
CA ALA A 411 -2.76 18.78 -5.31
C ALA A 411 -2.03 18.08 -4.13
N GLN A 412 -2.74 17.34 -3.27
CA GLN A 412 -2.10 16.55 -2.21
C GLN A 412 -1.31 15.37 -2.78
N LEU A 413 -1.80 14.72 -3.82
CA LEU A 413 -1.07 13.65 -4.51
C LEU A 413 0.17 14.19 -5.23
N GLU A 414 0.01 15.31 -5.95
CA GLU A 414 1.13 15.96 -6.64
C GLU A 414 2.23 16.40 -5.67
N LYS A 415 1.85 16.92 -4.49
CA LYS A 415 2.80 17.29 -3.45
C LYS A 415 3.64 16.11 -2.96
N ASN A 416 3.00 14.94 -2.77
CA ASN A 416 3.63 13.78 -2.15
C ASN A 416 4.37 12.89 -3.17
N TYR A 417 3.82 12.74 -4.38
CA TYR A 417 4.30 11.77 -5.37
C TYR A 417 4.79 12.41 -6.66
N GLY A 418 4.82 13.74 -6.72
CA GLY A 418 5.09 14.48 -7.95
C GLY A 418 3.93 14.34 -8.94
N ARG A 419 4.08 15.01 -10.09
CA ARG A 419 3.04 15.01 -11.13
C ARG A 419 2.84 13.61 -11.73
N GLU A 420 3.93 12.95 -12.12
CA GLU A 420 3.89 11.60 -12.72
C GLU A 420 3.33 10.56 -11.75
N GLY A 421 3.79 10.54 -10.50
CA GLY A 421 3.26 9.62 -9.49
C GLY A 421 1.78 9.87 -9.20
N SER A 422 1.34 11.12 -9.18
CA SER A 422 -0.08 11.48 -9.03
C SER A 422 -0.92 10.99 -10.21
N GLU A 423 -0.45 11.13 -11.44
CA GLU A 423 -1.10 10.62 -12.64
C GLU A 423 -1.19 9.08 -12.60
N ILE A 424 -0.10 8.38 -12.25
CA ILE A 424 -0.09 6.91 -12.10
C ILE A 424 -1.12 6.44 -11.07
N ILE A 425 -1.22 7.10 -9.92
CA ILE A 425 -2.21 6.75 -8.89
C ILE A 425 -3.64 6.92 -9.43
N GLN A 426 -3.93 8.02 -10.10
CA GLN A 426 -5.24 8.30 -10.67
C GLN A 426 -5.61 7.30 -11.76
N ASP A 427 -4.70 7.00 -12.69
CA ASP A 427 -4.93 6.08 -13.81
C ASP A 427 -5.15 4.63 -13.36
N ASN A 428 -4.58 4.24 -12.21
CA ASN A 428 -4.80 2.91 -11.63
C ASN A 428 -6.07 2.82 -10.78
N CYS A 429 -6.72 3.94 -10.44
CA CYS A 429 -8.01 3.96 -9.78
C CYS A 429 -9.14 3.90 -10.81
N GLN A 430 -9.67 2.71 -11.08
CA GLN A 430 -10.76 2.52 -12.06
C GLN A 430 -12.07 3.17 -11.60
N ASP A 431 -12.24 3.34 -10.30
CA ASP A 431 -13.32 4.13 -9.72
C ASP A 431 -12.78 5.43 -9.13
N THR A 432 -13.47 6.51 -9.43
CA THR A 432 -13.28 7.79 -8.74
C THR A 432 -14.63 8.27 -8.22
N ILE A 433 -14.74 8.44 -6.91
CA ILE A 433 -15.91 9.01 -6.25
C ILE A 433 -15.57 10.39 -5.70
N PHE A 434 -16.35 11.40 -6.04
CA PHE A 434 -16.05 12.75 -5.64
C PHE A 434 -17.29 13.62 -5.39
N GLY A 435 -17.13 14.62 -4.53
CA GLY A 435 -18.19 15.59 -4.23
C GLY A 435 -17.77 16.54 -3.11
N GLY A 436 -18.37 17.75 -3.14
CA GLY A 436 -18.10 18.78 -2.16
C GLY A 436 -16.67 19.32 -2.23
N PHE A 437 -16.48 20.42 -2.95
CA PHE A 437 -15.17 21.06 -3.15
C PHE A 437 -15.11 22.41 -2.42
N ALA A 438 -13.90 22.79 -2.02
CA ALA A 438 -13.66 24.14 -1.53
C ALA A 438 -13.94 25.19 -2.63
N PRO A 439 -14.37 26.43 -2.29
CA PRO A 439 -14.74 27.44 -3.29
C PRO A 439 -13.67 27.72 -4.34
N ASN A 440 -12.38 27.66 -3.96
CA ASN A 440 -11.25 27.92 -4.85
C ASN A 440 -10.55 26.65 -5.36
N SER A 441 -11.24 25.49 -5.34
CA SER A 441 -10.65 24.21 -5.73
C SER A 441 -10.37 24.13 -7.22
N GLN A 442 -9.11 23.94 -7.60
CA GLN A 442 -8.71 23.58 -8.97
C GLN A 442 -9.09 22.15 -9.32
N THR A 443 -9.18 21.25 -8.33
CA THR A 443 -9.62 19.87 -8.51
C THR A 443 -11.01 19.81 -9.17
N ALA A 444 -11.91 20.74 -8.84
CA ALA A 444 -13.23 20.82 -9.47
C ALA A 444 -13.14 21.12 -10.98
N GLU A 445 -12.15 21.89 -11.41
CA GLU A 445 -11.93 22.17 -12.84
C GLU A 445 -11.42 20.94 -13.59
N VAL A 446 -10.47 20.21 -12.98
CA VAL A 446 -9.94 18.96 -13.56
C VAL A 446 -11.05 17.92 -13.71
N LEU A 447 -11.84 17.71 -12.65
CA LEU A 447 -12.92 16.72 -12.66
C LEU A 447 -14.10 17.13 -13.56
N SER A 448 -14.38 18.43 -13.69
CA SER A 448 -15.35 18.91 -14.68
C SER A 448 -14.94 18.55 -16.11
N LYS A 449 -13.65 18.72 -16.44
CA LYS A 449 -13.11 18.32 -17.75
C LYS A 449 -13.14 16.79 -17.94
N ALA A 450 -12.80 16.02 -16.91
CA ALA A 450 -12.84 14.56 -16.94
C ALA A 450 -14.24 13.99 -17.15
N LEU A 451 -15.29 14.66 -16.68
CA LEU A 451 -16.69 14.30 -16.96
C LEU A 451 -17.09 14.48 -18.43
N GLY A 452 -16.32 15.24 -19.18
CA GLY A 452 -16.54 15.49 -20.60
C GLY A 452 -17.66 16.50 -20.88
N ASN A 453 -17.86 16.75 -22.17
CA ASN A 453 -18.80 17.74 -22.67
C ASN A 453 -20.00 17.11 -23.37
N ARG A 454 -21.10 17.81 -23.38
CA ARG A 454 -22.32 17.46 -24.08
C ARG A 454 -22.75 18.60 -25.00
N THR A 455 -23.44 18.27 -26.08
CA THR A 455 -24.04 19.23 -26.99
C THR A 455 -25.36 19.77 -26.42
N VAL A 456 -25.47 21.07 -26.25
CA VAL A 456 -26.68 21.74 -25.77
C VAL A 456 -27.11 22.81 -26.75
N LEU A 457 -28.40 23.16 -26.74
CA LEU A 457 -28.90 24.35 -27.45
C LEU A 457 -28.61 25.60 -26.63
N SER A 458 -28.00 26.58 -27.27
CA SER A 458 -27.92 27.96 -26.77
C SER A 458 -28.81 28.85 -27.63
N GLY A 459 -29.57 29.70 -26.97
CA GLY A 459 -30.45 30.60 -27.68
C GLY A 459 -30.18 32.07 -27.33
N SER A 460 -30.16 32.92 -28.32
CA SER A 460 -30.28 34.36 -28.13
C SER A 460 -31.66 34.85 -28.63
N VAL A 461 -32.25 35.71 -27.84
CA VAL A 461 -33.53 36.33 -28.17
C VAL A 461 -33.29 37.81 -28.32
N SER A 462 -33.45 38.31 -29.53
CA SER A 462 -33.42 39.76 -29.81
C SER A 462 -34.84 40.28 -29.86
N ARG A 463 -35.18 41.28 -29.07
CA ARG A 463 -36.47 41.98 -29.09
C ARG A 463 -36.32 43.27 -29.91
N GLY A 464 -36.56 43.17 -31.20
CA GLY A 464 -36.79 44.36 -32.02
C GLY A 464 -38.21 44.89 -31.85
N LYS A 465 -38.45 46.18 -32.14
CA LYS A 465 -39.76 46.81 -31.99
C LYS A 465 -40.88 46.17 -32.84
N ASN A 466 -40.54 45.43 -33.88
CA ASN A 466 -41.50 44.86 -34.84
C ASN A 466 -41.46 43.35 -35.03
N ASP A 467 -40.38 42.65 -34.64
CA ASP A 467 -40.31 41.16 -34.67
C ASP A 467 -39.30 40.62 -33.69
N PRO A 468 -39.69 39.71 -32.80
CA PRO A 468 -38.74 38.97 -31.95
C PRO A 468 -38.05 37.90 -32.78
N SER A 469 -36.75 38.00 -32.99
CA SER A 469 -35.96 36.95 -33.63
C SER A 469 -35.34 36.05 -32.59
N GLN A 470 -35.47 34.73 -32.76
CA GLN A 470 -34.78 33.72 -31.96
C GLN A 470 -33.69 33.08 -32.83
N SER A 471 -32.47 33.11 -32.34
CA SER A 471 -31.38 32.32 -32.92
C SER A 471 -31.02 31.19 -31.96
N LEU A 472 -31.07 29.94 -32.43
CA LEU A 472 -30.69 28.74 -31.71
C LEU A 472 -29.42 28.18 -32.35
N GLN A 473 -28.38 27.98 -31.57
CA GLN A 473 -27.18 27.30 -32.04
C GLN A 473 -26.79 26.19 -31.08
N MET A 474 -26.18 25.14 -31.60
CA MET A 474 -25.58 24.09 -30.78
C MET A 474 -24.26 24.58 -30.20
N MET A 475 -23.99 24.26 -28.95
CA MET A 475 -22.74 24.60 -28.30
C MET A 475 -22.30 23.49 -27.33
N GLU A 476 -21.03 23.52 -27.04
CA GLU A 476 -20.40 22.70 -26.04
C GLU A 476 -20.76 23.15 -24.61
N ARG A 477 -21.04 22.20 -23.73
CA ARG A 477 -21.20 22.45 -22.30
C ARG A 477 -20.68 21.26 -21.51
N PRO A 478 -19.86 21.47 -20.47
CA PRO A 478 -19.48 20.39 -19.55
C PRO A 478 -20.71 19.67 -19.00
N LEU A 479 -20.59 18.36 -18.75
CA LEU A 479 -21.66 17.58 -18.13
C LEU A 479 -22.05 18.19 -16.76
N LEU A 480 -21.03 18.60 -15.97
CA LEU A 480 -21.14 19.51 -14.83
C LEU A 480 -20.04 20.57 -14.92
N THR A 481 -20.40 21.83 -14.73
CA THR A 481 -19.43 22.92 -14.65
C THR A 481 -18.71 22.91 -13.29
N PRO A 482 -17.53 23.55 -13.16
CA PRO A 482 -16.83 23.61 -11.88
C PRO A 482 -17.65 24.23 -10.75
N ASP A 483 -18.48 25.23 -11.03
CA ASP A 483 -19.39 25.86 -10.07
C ASP A 483 -20.51 24.91 -9.64
N GLU A 484 -21.06 24.12 -10.56
CA GLU A 484 -22.04 23.07 -10.24
C GLU A 484 -21.41 21.97 -9.35
N LEU A 485 -20.15 21.58 -9.59
CA LEU A 485 -19.43 20.63 -8.74
C LEU A 485 -19.19 21.19 -7.32
N LYS A 486 -18.79 22.48 -7.23
CA LYS A 486 -18.59 23.17 -5.95
C LYS A 486 -19.90 23.34 -5.16
N SER A 487 -21.04 23.31 -5.82
CA SER A 487 -22.38 23.47 -5.25
C SER A 487 -23.06 22.14 -4.91
N ILE A 488 -22.39 21.00 -5.07
CA ILE A 488 -22.98 19.69 -4.73
C ILE A 488 -23.25 19.61 -3.22
N PRO A 489 -24.51 19.34 -2.81
CA PRO A 489 -24.84 19.22 -1.38
C PRO A 489 -24.17 18.03 -0.71
N LYS A 490 -23.92 18.11 0.60
CA LYS A 490 -23.37 17.01 1.40
C LYS A 490 -24.16 15.71 1.19
N GLY A 491 -23.44 14.60 1.11
CA GLY A 491 -23.99 13.28 0.87
C GLY A 491 -24.27 12.96 -0.59
N ASN A 492 -24.20 13.94 -1.51
CA ASN A 492 -24.29 13.68 -2.95
C ASN A 492 -22.88 13.60 -3.53
N PHE A 493 -22.67 12.60 -4.37
CA PHE A 493 -21.39 12.29 -4.98
C PHE A 493 -21.57 11.95 -6.46
N ILE A 494 -20.52 12.13 -7.22
CA ILE A 494 -20.38 11.63 -8.57
C ILE A 494 -19.44 10.43 -8.50
N VAL A 495 -19.83 9.36 -9.17
CA VAL A 495 -18.99 8.16 -9.35
C VAL A 495 -18.67 8.05 -10.83
N GLN A 496 -17.38 7.94 -11.13
CA GLN A 496 -16.86 7.75 -12.46
C GLN A 496 -16.10 6.42 -12.47
N LYS A 497 -16.54 5.49 -13.32
CA LYS A 497 -15.91 4.18 -13.48
C LYS A 497 -15.36 4.05 -14.89
N THR A 498 -14.16 3.48 -15.02
CA THR A 498 -13.54 3.21 -16.33
C THR A 498 -14.47 2.40 -17.23
N GLY A 499 -14.69 2.88 -18.46
CA GLY A 499 -15.56 2.22 -19.44
C GLY A 499 -17.06 2.41 -19.20
N GLN A 500 -17.47 3.23 -18.23
CA GLN A 500 -18.87 3.51 -17.94
C GLN A 500 -19.17 5.02 -17.98
N HIS A 501 -20.43 5.36 -18.20
CA HIS A 501 -20.87 6.74 -18.01
C HIS A 501 -20.92 7.09 -16.52
N PRO A 502 -20.63 8.33 -16.13
CA PRO A 502 -20.67 8.74 -14.73
C PRO A 502 -22.07 8.59 -14.11
N MET A 503 -22.10 8.26 -12.83
CA MET A 503 -23.32 8.10 -12.04
C MET A 503 -23.42 9.22 -11.00
N ARG A 504 -24.61 9.79 -10.80
CA ARG A 504 -24.93 10.58 -9.61
C ARG A 504 -25.47 9.66 -8.55
N THR A 505 -24.94 9.75 -7.34
CA THR A 505 -25.42 8.99 -6.20
C THR A 505 -25.60 9.87 -4.99
N ARG A 506 -26.51 9.49 -4.11
CA ARG A 506 -26.66 10.09 -2.78
C ARG A 506 -26.32 9.02 -1.76
N LEU A 507 -25.11 9.06 -1.21
CA LEU A 507 -24.77 8.25 -0.04
C LEU A 507 -25.51 8.79 1.18
N ARG A 508 -25.99 7.89 2.01
CA ARG A 508 -26.72 8.24 3.24
C ARG A 508 -25.74 8.35 4.40
N LEU A 509 -26.11 9.13 5.41
CA LEU A 509 -25.38 9.15 6.67
C LEU A 509 -25.40 7.75 7.30
N PHE A 510 -24.33 7.31 7.94
CA PHE A 510 -24.24 5.97 8.53
C PHE A 510 -25.44 5.59 9.41
N LEU A 511 -26.01 6.55 10.14
CA LEU A 511 -27.24 6.34 10.94
C LEU A 511 -28.45 5.95 10.08
N GLU A 512 -28.58 6.51 8.88
CA GLU A 512 -29.67 6.18 7.95
C GLU A 512 -29.51 4.77 7.35
N TRP A 513 -28.28 4.23 7.34
CA TRP A 513 -27.99 2.84 6.99
C TRP A 513 -28.34 1.88 8.15
N GLY A 514 -28.72 2.39 9.31
CA GLY A 514 -28.98 1.60 10.51
C GLY A 514 -27.71 1.22 11.29
N ILE A 515 -26.59 1.86 10.99
CA ILE A 515 -25.33 1.64 11.68
C ILE A 515 -25.38 2.41 13.00
N THR A 516 -25.24 1.69 14.11
CA THR A 516 -25.07 2.24 15.45
C THR A 516 -23.74 1.74 16.00
N PHE A 517 -23.08 2.57 16.78
CA PHE A 517 -21.82 2.17 17.42
C PHE A 517 -22.13 1.38 18.71
N GLU A 518 -21.28 0.40 18.96
CA GLU A 518 -21.25 -0.39 20.20
C GLU A 518 -20.38 0.32 21.26
N GLU A 519 -20.12 -0.34 22.37
CA GLU A 519 -19.15 0.12 23.37
C GLU A 519 -17.79 0.42 22.71
N PRO A 520 -17.14 1.54 23.09
CA PRO A 520 -15.87 1.92 22.50
C PRO A 520 -14.81 0.81 22.59
N TYR A 521 -14.12 0.53 21.50
CA TYR A 521 -12.98 -0.38 21.52
C TYR A 521 -11.78 0.32 22.16
N ILE A 522 -11.25 -0.27 23.21
CA ILE A 522 -10.11 0.28 23.95
C ILE A 522 -9.03 -0.79 24.03
N VAL A 523 -7.83 -0.46 23.57
CA VAL A 523 -6.63 -1.25 23.86
C VAL A 523 -6.16 -0.89 25.26
N PRO A 524 -6.01 -1.88 26.17
CA PRO A 524 -5.51 -1.63 27.52
C PRO A 524 -4.11 -1.01 27.48
N GLU A 525 -3.84 -0.10 28.40
CA GLU A 525 -2.50 0.44 28.58
C GLU A 525 -1.56 -0.65 29.08
N ARG A 526 -0.39 -0.75 28.49
CA ARG A 526 0.60 -1.81 28.73
C ARG A 526 1.92 -1.20 29.18
N VAL A 527 1.90 -0.54 30.33
CA VAL A 527 3.07 0.13 30.93
C VAL A 527 4.15 -0.82 31.43
N ASP A 528 3.85 -2.11 31.61
CA ASP A 528 4.76 -3.10 32.20
C ASP A 528 5.54 -3.91 31.15
N ARG A 529 5.49 -3.52 29.88
CA ARG A 529 6.23 -4.21 28.82
C ARG A 529 7.72 -3.83 28.86
N ALA A 530 8.52 -4.68 29.49
CA ALA A 530 9.96 -4.59 29.39
C ALA A 530 10.43 -5.13 28.03
N VAL A 531 11.17 -4.34 27.28
CA VAL A 531 11.76 -4.79 26.02
C VAL A 531 13.03 -5.58 26.32
N ALA A 532 13.10 -6.81 25.77
CA ALA A 532 14.29 -7.63 25.83
C ALA A 532 15.08 -7.49 24.52
N TYR A 533 16.38 -7.23 24.63
CA TYR A 533 17.24 -7.04 23.46
C TYR A 533 18.17 -8.24 23.26
N ALA A 534 18.45 -8.54 22.00
CA ALA A 534 19.52 -9.44 21.63
C ALA A 534 20.88 -8.74 21.77
N ASN A 535 21.91 -9.48 22.12
CA ASN A 535 23.28 -9.01 22.20
C ASN A 535 24.22 -9.90 21.38
N ARG A 536 25.42 -9.37 21.12
CA ARG A 536 26.45 -10.07 20.32
C ARG A 536 26.97 -11.32 21.03
N GLU A 537 27.12 -11.27 22.34
CA GLU A 537 27.70 -12.38 23.15
C GLU A 537 26.80 -13.62 23.06
N ASP A 538 25.47 -13.44 23.16
CA ASP A 538 24.51 -14.54 23.02
C ASP A 538 24.54 -15.10 21.59
N LEU A 539 24.64 -14.24 20.59
CA LEU A 539 24.76 -14.64 19.19
C LEU A 539 26.04 -15.46 18.98
N GLU A 540 27.20 -15.01 19.50
CA GLU A 540 28.47 -15.71 19.37
C GLU A 540 28.48 -17.06 20.09
N ARG A 541 27.75 -17.19 21.22
CA ARG A 541 27.60 -18.41 21.98
C ARG A 541 26.80 -19.48 21.25
N ASN A 542 25.72 -19.05 20.58
CA ASN A 542 24.76 -19.94 19.91
C ASN A 542 25.18 -20.35 18.50
N LEU A 543 26.23 -19.73 17.94
CA LEU A 543 26.75 -20.14 16.66
C LEU A 543 27.39 -21.54 16.74
N PRO A 544 27.25 -22.37 15.66
CA PRO A 544 27.91 -23.65 15.59
C PRO A 544 29.44 -23.44 15.73
N GLN A 545 30.04 -24.04 16.74
CA GLN A 545 31.50 -24.06 16.85
C GLN A 545 32.01 -24.90 15.66
N SER A 546 32.68 -24.27 14.70
CA SER A 546 33.32 -25.01 13.63
C SER A 546 34.26 -26.04 14.25
N SER A 547 33.95 -27.31 14.06
CA SER A 547 34.83 -28.37 14.53
C SER A 547 36.20 -28.16 13.87
N LYS A 548 37.24 -28.04 14.67
CA LYS A 548 38.64 -27.93 14.20
C LYS A 548 39.08 -29.12 13.30
N ALA A 549 38.24 -30.16 13.18
CA ALA A 549 38.47 -31.34 12.37
C ALA A 549 38.40 -31.11 10.87
N GLU A 550 37.53 -30.24 10.36
CA GLU A 550 37.44 -30.00 8.88
C GLU A 550 38.58 -29.16 8.33
N ASN A 551 39.22 -28.32 9.14
CA ASN A 551 40.40 -27.56 8.72
C ASN A 551 41.69 -28.38 8.71
N ALA A 552 41.72 -29.55 9.33
CA ALA A 552 42.86 -30.48 9.29
C ALA A 552 42.83 -31.34 8.00
N ASP A 553 41.64 -31.75 7.53
CA ASP A 553 41.48 -32.53 6.29
C ASP A 553 41.78 -31.72 5.03
N MET A 554 41.44 -30.44 5.00
CA MET A 554 41.81 -29.59 3.86
C MET A 554 43.31 -29.30 3.75
N ARG A 555 44.05 -29.27 4.86
CA ARG A 555 45.52 -29.16 4.84
C ARG A 555 46.18 -30.47 4.42
N GLY A 556 45.56 -31.62 4.67
CA GLY A 556 46.02 -32.94 4.23
C GLY A 556 45.83 -33.15 2.74
N ALA A 557 44.76 -32.67 2.15
CA ALA A 557 44.44 -32.83 0.72
C ALA A 557 45.36 -32.01 -0.19
N TYR A 558 45.88 -30.86 0.24
CA TYR A 558 46.87 -30.08 -0.54
C TYR A 558 48.32 -30.55 -0.40
N ALA A 559 48.62 -31.40 0.60
CA ALA A 559 49.98 -31.93 0.81
C ALA A 559 50.29 -33.20 -0.01
N VAL A 560 49.29 -33.88 -0.57
CA VAL A 560 49.45 -35.16 -1.29
C VAL A 560 49.51 -34.98 -2.81
N SER A 561 49.18 -33.81 -3.38
CA SER A 561 49.25 -33.59 -4.85
C SER A 561 50.58 -33.02 -5.36
N GLY A 562 51.65 -32.97 -4.54
CA GLY A 562 52.93 -32.36 -4.83
C GLY A 562 54.06 -33.32 -5.25
N ARG A 563 53.80 -34.62 -5.54
CA ARG A 563 54.83 -35.54 -6.05
C ARG A 563 54.27 -36.42 -7.17
N GLY A 564 54.44 -35.96 -8.38
CA GLY A 564 54.16 -36.71 -9.59
C GLY A 564 54.66 -35.93 -10.79
N GLY A 565 56.01 -36.00 -11.06
CA GLY A 565 56.59 -35.43 -12.24
C GLY A 565 56.12 -36.22 -13.47
N ILE A 566 55.62 -35.54 -14.45
CA ILE A 566 55.45 -36.08 -15.81
C ILE A 566 56.26 -35.22 -16.80
N ALA A 567 57.02 -35.91 -17.59
CA ALA A 567 57.97 -35.39 -18.57
C ALA A 567 57.31 -34.56 -19.67
N HIS A 568 58.00 -33.50 -20.08
CA HIS A 568 57.67 -32.68 -21.24
C HIS A 568 57.98 -33.39 -22.54
N GLU A 569 57.01 -33.54 -23.42
CA GLU A 569 57.21 -33.62 -24.86
C GLU A 569 56.81 -32.29 -25.52
N PRO A 570 57.57 -31.83 -26.54
CA PRO A 570 57.34 -30.51 -27.14
C PRO A 570 56.31 -30.61 -28.27
N VAL A 571 55.26 -29.81 -28.18
CA VAL A 571 54.27 -29.65 -29.26
C VAL A 571 54.58 -28.39 -30.06
N ASP A 572 54.68 -28.59 -31.37
CA ASP A 572 54.95 -27.67 -32.45
C ASP A 572 54.03 -26.43 -32.52
N LYS A 573 54.65 -25.31 -32.93
CA LYS A 573 53.94 -24.03 -33.19
C LYS A 573 53.36 -24.05 -34.62
N PRO A 574 52.08 -23.69 -34.83
CA PRO A 574 51.59 -23.37 -36.16
C PRO A 574 51.83 -21.90 -36.54
N ARG A 575 52.21 -21.73 -37.79
CA ARG A 575 52.58 -20.51 -38.49
C ARG A 575 51.45 -19.47 -38.55
N ARG A 576 51.83 -18.19 -38.43
CA ARG A 576 51.10 -17.01 -38.80
C ARG A 576 50.72 -16.99 -40.28
N ARG A 577 49.45 -16.69 -40.59
CA ARG A 577 49.03 -16.17 -41.90
C ARG A 577 48.19 -14.89 -41.71
N GLY A 578 48.68 -13.82 -42.22
CA GLY A 578 48.19 -12.81 -43.13
C GLY A 578 46.96 -12.03 -42.69
N GLY A 579 47.11 -10.72 -42.47
CA GLY A 579 46.10 -9.76 -42.16
C GLY A 579 45.10 -9.51 -43.28
N LYS A 580 43.93 -9.03 -42.86
CA LYS A 580 43.07 -8.19 -43.68
C LYS A 580 42.58 -7.00 -42.86
N GLN A 581 42.76 -5.84 -43.46
CA GLN A 581 42.43 -4.51 -42.99
C GLN A 581 40.93 -4.39 -42.68
N MET A 582 40.64 -3.76 -41.55
CA MET A 582 39.30 -3.23 -41.24
C MET A 582 39.14 -1.87 -41.88
N LYS A 583 38.08 -1.70 -42.68
CA LYS A 583 37.63 -0.42 -43.20
C LYS A 583 36.76 0.26 -42.13
N THR A 584 37.14 1.46 -41.77
CA THR A 584 36.34 2.46 -41.10
C THR A 584 35.25 2.98 -42.03
N TYR A 585 34.01 3.02 -41.55
CA TYR A 585 32.94 3.85 -42.11
C TYR A 585 32.60 4.94 -41.12
N GLY A 586 32.61 6.17 -41.65
CA GLY A 586 32.31 7.40 -40.93
C GLY A 586 30.82 7.59 -40.73
N GLU A 587 30.55 8.48 -39.77
CA GLU A 587 29.28 9.11 -39.54
C GLU A 587 28.77 9.78 -40.82
N GLU A 588 27.50 9.58 -41.13
CA GLU A 588 26.49 10.54 -41.60
C GLU A 588 25.24 9.78 -42.09
N ASP A 589 24.05 10.40 -41.77
CA ASP A 589 22.72 10.11 -42.29
C ASP A 589 21.91 8.95 -41.65
N LEU A 590 21.09 9.29 -40.64
CA LEU A 590 19.58 9.47 -40.66
C LEU A 590 19.08 9.57 -39.22
#